data_d3f1dbcc740f2fc3384510384450ab9b
#
_entry.id   d3f1dbcc740f2fc3384510384450ab9b
#
_cell.length_a   1.000
_cell.length_b   1.000
_cell.length_c   1.000
_cell.angle_alpha   90.00
_cell.angle_beta   90.00
_cell.angle_gamma   90.00
#
_symmetry.space_group_name_H-M   'P 1'
#
loop_
_entity.id
_entity.type
_entity.pdbx_description
1 polymer ?
#
loop_
_entity_poly.entity_id
_entity_poly.type
_entity_poly.pdbx_seq_one_letter_code
_entity_poly.pdbx_strand_id
1 'polypeptide(L)'
;MTDLKVLSARAPQMALAKLFAEFTRATGHGVTPDYGTVGAISDRFRAGEAADLLILSPSALAVLGDALVPGSTTAIARAGLAVCVRQDAPPPDLGTPAAFTAALRAARCVSYSDPTAGGSAAAYFAKLLERLGIADAVNAKAALGRNGHHVAELVADGTAELGISFLSELVAIKGVAIAGPLPSELQNYTVYAAAIPSAGQAHEEARGLIAFLTRPEADATWRAAGLEPTRP
;
A
#
# COMPACT_ATOMS: atom_id res chain seq x y z
N MET A 1 -25.36 17.92 -4.17
CA MET A 1 -24.67 16.64 -4.28
C MET A 1 -23.38 16.91 -5.04
N THR A 2 -22.24 16.60 -4.46
CA THR A 2 -20.92 16.85 -5.04
C THR A 2 -20.31 15.49 -5.38
N ASP A 3 -19.58 15.38 -6.49
CA ASP A 3 -18.79 14.21 -6.84
C ASP A 3 -17.31 14.54 -6.64
N LEU A 4 -16.68 13.93 -5.63
CA LEU A 4 -15.29 14.16 -5.26
C LEU A 4 -14.34 13.35 -6.14
N LYS A 5 -13.48 14.02 -6.90
CA LYS A 5 -12.39 13.36 -7.61
C LYS A 5 -11.23 13.09 -6.66
N VAL A 6 -10.88 11.82 -6.48
CA VAL A 6 -9.80 11.39 -5.59
C VAL A 6 -8.67 10.76 -6.38
N LEU A 7 -7.46 11.32 -6.30
CA LEU A 7 -6.25 10.68 -6.82
C LEU A 7 -5.51 9.98 -5.69
N SER A 8 -5.32 8.68 -5.78
CA SER A 8 -4.81 7.86 -4.68
C SER A 8 -3.67 6.91 -5.07
N ALA A 9 -2.76 6.70 -4.15
CA ALA A 9 -1.88 5.54 -4.19
C ALA A 9 -2.69 4.24 -4.24
N ARG A 10 -2.13 3.18 -4.85
CA ARG A 10 -2.84 1.92 -5.09
C ARG A 10 -3.01 1.07 -3.82
N ALA A 11 -2.03 1.04 -2.93
CA ALA A 11 -2.04 0.11 -1.79
C ALA A 11 -3.30 0.20 -0.91
N PRO A 12 -3.91 1.38 -0.62
CA PRO A 12 -5.14 1.47 0.15
C PRO A 12 -6.43 1.23 -0.67
N GLN A 13 -6.35 0.92 -1.98
CA GLN A 13 -7.49 0.86 -2.90
C GLN A 13 -8.65 -0.01 -2.39
N MET A 14 -8.37 -1.20 -1.85
CA MET A 14 -9.42 -2.13 -1.42
C MET A 14 -10.23 -1.60 -0.25
N ALA A 15 -9.57 -1.00 0.75
CA ALA A 15 -10.25 -0.34 1.87
C ALA A 15 -10.99 0.91 1.41
N LEU A 16 -10.34 1.75 0.59
CA LEU A 16 -10.93 3.00 0.10
C LEU A 16 -12.20 2.75 -0.71
N ALA A 17 -12.21 1.74 -1.61
CA ALA A 17 -13.40 1.43 -2.40
C ALA A 17 -14.63 1.15 -1.52
N LYS A 18 -14.45 0.40 -0.41
CA LYS A 18 -15.52 0.11 0.54
C LYS A 18 -15.92 1.37 1.33
N LEU A 19 -14.95 2.11 1.86
CA LEU A 19 -15.19 3.31 2.65
C LEU A 19 -15.82 4.44 1.81
N PHE A 20 -15.43 4.59 0.55
CA PHE A 20 -16.07 5.55 -0.36
C PHE A 20 -17.53 5.21 -0.64
N ALA A 21 -17.83 3.93 -0.87
CA ALA A 21 -19.23 3.49 -1.03
C ALA A 21 -20.06 3.71 0.25
N GLU A 22 -19.47 3.55 1.43
CA GLU A 22 -20.11 3.84 2.71
C GLU A 22 -20.34 5.36 2.90
N PHE A 23 -19.32 6.17 2.56
CA PHE A 23 -19.42 7.64 2.59
C PHE A 23 -20.55 8.15 1.69
N THR A 24 -20.59 7.65 0.44
CA THR A 24 -21.66 8.04 -0.52
C THR A 24 -23.04 7.68 0.01
N ARG A 25 -23.22 6.50 0.61
CA ARG A 25 -24.51 6.11 1.20
C ARG A 25 -24.89 6.96 2.41
N ALA A 26 -23.93 7.41 3.20
CA ALA A 26 -24.16 8.19 4.41
C ALA A 26 -24.43 9.67 4.13
N THR A 27 -23.83 10.25 3.09
CA THR A 27 -23.83 11.69 2.84
C THR A 27 -24.55 12.12 1.56
N GLY A 28 -24.74 11.20 0.61
CA GLY A 28 -25.23 11.49 -0.73
C GLY A 28 -24.18 12.11 -1.67
N HIS A 29 -22.92 12.35 -1.20
CA HIS A 29 -21.84 12.82 -2.06
C HIS A 29 -21.18 11.63 -2.78
N GLY A 30 -20.94 11.76 -4.10
CA GLY A 30 -20.20 10.78 -4.89
C GLY A 30 -18.70 10.85 -4.63
N VAL A 31 -17.99 9.76 -4.90
CA VAL A 31 -16.53 9.71 -4.92
C VAL A 31 -16.07 8.97 -6.15
N THR A 32 -15.29 9.64 -7.00
CA THR A 32 -14.68 9.06 -8.21
C THR A 32 -13.17 8.92 -8.01
N PRO A 33 -12.69 7.71 -7.62
CA PRO A 33 -11.28 7.48 -7.38
C PRO A 33 -10.52 7.09 -8.64
N ASP A 34 -9.25 7.51 -8.73
CA ASP A 34 -8.27 7.00 -9.67
C ASP A 34 -6.99 6.60 -8.91
N TYR A 35 -6.39 5.47 -9.30
CA TYR A 35 -5.32 4.83 -8.56
C TYR A 35 -4.05 4.68 -9.39
N GLY A 36 -2.89 4.92 -8.74
CA GLY A 36 -1.58 4.75 -9.37
C GLY A 36 -0.46 4.50 -8.35
N THR A 37 0.78 4.47 -8.80
CA THR A 37 1.90 4.57 -7.88
C THR A 37 1.96 5.99 -7.29
N VAL A 38 2.58 6.16 -6.13
CA VAL A 38 2.75 7.49 -5.51
C VAL A 38 3.40 8.47 -6.48
N GLY A 39 4.44 8.04 -7.21
CA GLY A 39 5.11 8.86 -8.22
C GLY A 39 4.17 9.26 -9.36
N ALA A 40 3.51 8.28 -9.98
CA ALA A 40 2.61 8.53 -11.11
C ALA A 40 1.46 9.50 -10.74
N ILE A 41 0.85 9.33 -9.57
CA ILE A 41 -0.20 10.25 -9.08
C ILE A 41 0.37 11.65 -8.83
N SER A 42 1.55 11.75 -8.21
CA SER A 42 2.22 13.03 -7.97
C SER A 42 2.53 13.77 -9.28
N ASP A 43 3.01 13.04 -10.29
CA ASP A 43 3.36 13.64 -11.60
C ASP A 43 2.10 14.08 -12.35
N ARG A 44 1.03 13.30 -12.33
CA ARG A 44 -0.29 13.67 -12.91
C ARG A 44 -0.84 14.94 -12.27
N PHE A 45 -0.81 15.00 -10.94
CA PHE A 45 -1.28 16.19 -10.22
C PHE A 45 -0.43 17.43 -10.53
N ARG A 46 0.91 17.30 -10.57
CA ARG A 46 1.81 18.40 -10.99
C ARG A 46 1.59 18.84 -12.44
N ALA A 47 1.19 17.92 -13.30
CA ALA A 47 0.84 18.22 -14.69
C ALA A 47 -0.54 18.93 -14.84
N GLY A 48 -1.21 19.24 -13.71
CA GLY A 48 -2.46 20.00 -13.68
C GLY A 48 -3.72 19.13 -13.68
N GLU A 49 -3.62 17.83 -13.42
CA GLU A 49 -4.81 17.01 -13.27
C GLU A 49 -5.59 17.43 -12.01
N ALA A 50 -6.86 17.79 -12.19
CA ALA A 50 -7.73 18.23 -11.10
C ALA A 50 -8.01 17.07 -10.13
N ALA A 51 -8.04 17.40 -8.83
CA ALA A 51 -8.48 16.51 -7.76
C ALA A 51 -9.06 17.34 -6.61
N ASP A 52 -10.02 16.76 -5.89
CA ASP A 52 -10.57 17.31 -4.64
C ASP A 52 -9.88 16.71 -3.42
N LEU A 53 -9.29 15.53 -3.56
CA LEU A 53 -8.50 14.87 -2.51
C LEU A 53 -7.34 14.10 -3.12
N LEU A 54 -6.15 14.21 -2.49
CA LEU A 54 -4.99 13.37 -2.76
C LEU A 54 -4.78 12.39 -1.61
N ILE A 55 -4.44 11.13 -1.93
CA ILE A 55 -4.04 10.12 -0.93
C ILE A 55 -2.70 9.54 -1.35
N LEU A 56 -1.63 10.04 -0.73
CA LEU A 56 -0.24 9.72 -1.05
C LEU A 56 0.57 9.49 0.23
N SER A 57 1.88 9.23 0.09
CA SER A 57 2.78 9.27 1.26
C SER A 57 2.95 10.71 1.77
N PRO A 58 3.15 10.92 3.10
CA PRO A 58 3.39 12.25 3.65
C PRO A 58 4.55 12.99 2.98
N SER A 59 5.62 12.29 2.61
CA SER A 59 6.77 12.87 1.92
C SER A 59 6.40 13.37 0.51
N ALA A 60 5.57 12.63 -0.23
CA ALA A 60 5.11 13.07 -1.55
C ALA A 60 4.17 14.28 -1.44
N LEU A 61 3.29 14.31 -0.43
CA LEU A 61 2.42 15.47 -0.18
C LEU A 61 3.23 16.71 0.23
N ALA A 62 4.26 16.54 1.08
CA ALA A 62 5.11 17.65 1.52
C ALA A 62 5.80 18.38 0.35
N VAL A 63 6.17 17.65 -0.71
CA VAL A 63 6.80 18.24 -1.93
C VAL A 63 5.80 19.07 -2.74
N LEU A 64 4.49 18.87 -2.56
CA LEU A 64 3.46 19.66 -3.26
C LEU A 64 3.21 21.03 -2.61
N GLY A 65 3.64 21.22 -1.36
CA GLY A 65 3.69 22.52 -0.68
C GLY A 65 2.40 23.32 -0.80
N ASP A 66 2.50 24.55 -1.35
CA ASP A 66 1.39 25.51 -1.49
C ASP A 66 0.25 25.05 -2.42
N ALA A 67 0.44 23.98 -3.18
CA ALA A 67 -0.64 23.38 -3.96
C ALA A 67 -1.68 22.66 -3.09
N LEU A 68 -1.40 22.51 -1.79
CA LEU A 68 -2.30 21.91 -0.81
C LEU A 68 -2.81 22.95 0.19
N VAL A 69 -4.04 22.76 0.66
CA VAL A 69 -4.60 23.58 1.75
C VAL A 69 -3.76 23.38 3.01
N PRO A 70 -3.21 24.45 3.61
CA PRO A 70 -2.38 24.34 4.82
C PRO A 70 -3.10 23.58 5.94
N GLY A 71 -2.39 22.65 6.58
CA GLY A 71 -2.92 21.84 7.68
C GLY A 71 -3.96 20.78 7.29
N SER A 72 -4.24 20.56 6.00
CA SER A 72 -5.19 19.54 5.55
C SER A 72 -4.61 18.13 5.52
N THR A 73 -3.27 17.97 5.59
CA THR A 73 -2.64 16.67 5.53
C THR A 73 -2.92 15.84 6.79
N THR A 74 -3.60 14.72 6.62
CA THR A 74 -4.01 13.83 7.70
C THR A 74 -3.63 12.40 7.38
N ALA A 75 -2.85 11.75 8.23
CA ALA A 75 -2.53 10.32 8.09
C ALA A 75 -3.82 9.49 8.28
N ILE A 76 -4.05 8.55 7.36
CA ILE A 76 -5.29 7.74 7.36
C ILE A 76 -5.04 6.26 7.64
N ALA A 77 -3.95 5.71 7.10
CA ALA A 77 -3.58 4.32 7.30
C ALA A 77 -2.10 4.10 6.98
N ARG A 78 -1.56 2.95 7.38
CA ARG A 78 -0.22 2.50 7.00
C ARG A 78 -0.23 1.06 6.51
N ALA A 79 0.63 0.75 5.53
CA ALA A 79 0.85 -0.58 5.02
C ALA A 79 2.19 -1.13 5.51
N GLY A 80 2.19 -2.31 6.10
CA GLY A 80 3.39 -3.07 6.44
C GLY A 80 3.66 -4.15 5.39
N LEU A 81 4.93 -4.59 5.27
CA LEU A 81 5.28 -5.73 4.44
C LEU A 81 4.88 -7.04 5.12
N ALA A 82 4.52 -8.00 4.30
CA ALA A 82 4.22 -9.37 4.73
C ALA A 82 4.79 -10.39 3.74
N VAL A 83 4.86 -11.62 4.20
CA VAL A 83 5.22 -12.79 3.41
C VAL A 83 3.95 -13.59 3.12
N CYS A 84 3.74 -13.98 1.87
CA CYS A 84 2.73 -14.97 1.50
C CYS A 84 3.40 -16.23 0.95
N VAL A 85 2.68 -17.32 1.10
CA VAL A 85 2.96 -18.65 0.54
C VAL A 85 1.73 -19.12 -0.23
N ARG A 86 1.86 -20.19 -1.02
CA ARG A 86 0.66 -20.82 -1.60
C ARG A 86 -0.25 -21.33 -0.47
N GLN A 87 -1.55 -21.27 -0.69
CA GLN A 87 -2.56 -21.51 0.35
C GLN A 87 -2.42 -22.86 1.07
N ASP A 88 -1.90 -23.90 0.39
CA ASP A 88 -1.68 -25.25 0.91
C ASP A 88 -0.23 -25.52 1.37
N ALA A 89 0.66 -24.55 1.26
CA ALA A 89 2.06 -24.68 1.68
C ALA A 89 2.24 -24.31 3.16
N PRO A 90 3.15 -25.02 3.88
CA PRO A 90 3.45 -24.65 5.26
C PRO A 90 4.12 -23.27 5.32
N PRO A 91 3.75 -22.40 6.27
CA PRO A 91 4.40 -21.12 6.45
C PRO A 91 5.85 -21.30 6.95
N PRO A 92 6.81 -20.49 6.48
CA PRO A 92 8.15 -20.47 7.04
C PRO A 92 8.17 -19.81 8.43
N ASP A 93 9.22 -20.08 9.20
CA ASP A 93 9.48 -19.32 10.43
C ASP A 93 9.93 -17.89 10.07
N LEU A 94 9.20 -16.90 10.58
CA LEU A 94 9.45 -15.47 10.39
C LEU A 94 9.70 -14.75 11.73
N GLY A 95 9.85 -15.48 12.84
CA GLY A 95 9.89 -14.90 14.17
C GLY A 95 11.11 -14.05 14.48
N THR A 96 12.21 -14.20 13.73
CA THR A 96 13.44 -13.43 13.91
C THR A 96 14.07 -13.02 12.58
N PRO A 97 14.93 -11.98 12.53
CA PRO A 97 15.70 -11.64 11.34
C PRO A 97 16.51 -12.80 10.77
N ALA A 98 17.06 -13.66 11.63
CA ALA A 98 17.84 -14.83 11.22
C ALA A 98 16.94 -15.89 10.58
N ALA A 99 15.79 -16.21 11.16
CA ALA A 99 14.82 -17.16 10.61
C ALA A 99 14.26 -16.67 9.26
N PHE A 100 13.88 -15.39 9.16
CA PHE A 100 13.45 -14.78 7.91
C PHE A 100 14.53 -14.87 6.82
N THR A 101 15.78 -14.54 7.16
CA THR A 101 16.93 -14.65 6.23
C THR A 101 17.14 -16.08 5.77
N ALA A 102 17.05 -17.06 6.69
CA ALA A 102 17.15 -18.47 6.37
C ALA A 102 16.03 -18.94 5.43
N ALA A 103 14.78 -18.50 5.68
CA ALA A 103 13.64 -18.80 4.82
C ALA A 103 13.85 -18.28 3.39
N LEU A 104 14.32 -17.02 3.23
CA LEU A 104 14.62 -16.45 1.92
C LEU A 104 15.75 -17.22 1.19
N ARG A 105 16.78 -17.67 1.92
CA ARG A 105 17.87 -18.46 1.33
C ARG A 105 17.42 -19.86 0.91
N ALA A 106 16.57 -20.50 1.71
CA ALA A 106 16.09 -21.87 1.49
C ALA A 106 15.07 -21.98 0.36
N ALA A 107 14.22 -20.94 0.16
CA ALA A 107 13.20 -20.94 -0.89
C ALA A 107 13.83 -21.14 -2.28
N ARG A 108 13.21 -21.95 -3.14
CA ARG A 108 13.65 -22.17 -4.52
C ARG A 108 13.46 -20.93 -5.39
N CYS A 109 12.37 -20.21 -5.18
CA CYS A 109 12.05 -18.98 -5.88
C CYS A 109 11.36 -18.00 -4.93
N VAL A 110 11.75 -16.74 -4.96
CA VAL A 110 11.17 -15.64 -4.18
C VAL A 110 10.59 -14.63 -5.14
N SER A 111 9.35 -14.18 -4.89
CA SER A 111 8.74 -13.11 -5.67
C SER A 111 8.64 -11.82 -4.84
N TYR A 112 9.00 -10.71 -5.45
CA TYR A 112 8.77 -9.36 -4.97
C TYR A 112 8.65 -8.43 -6.16
N SER A 113 8.09 -7.23 -5.96
CA SER A 113 7.91 -6.29 -7.08
C SER A 113 9.25 -5.79 -7.61
N ASP A 114 9.31 -5.54 -8.92
CA ASP A 114 10.50 -4.95 -9.56
C ASP A 114 10.83 -3.59 -8.93
N PRO A 115 12.02 -3.41 -8.33
CA PRO A 115 12.42 -2.15 -7.71
C PRO A 115 12.48 -0.97 -8.69
N THR A 116 12.67 -1.24 -9.99
CA THR A 116 12.72 -0.20 -11.04
C THR A 116 11.33 0.33 -11.40
N ALA A 117 10.26 -0.38 -11.03
CA ALA A 117 8.88 0.06 -11.27
C ALA A 117 8.37 1.15 -10.31
N GLY A 118 9.20 1.63 -9.36
CA GLY A 118 8.89 2.79 -8.52
C GLY A 118 7.98 2.53 -7.32
N GLY A 119 7.82 1.28 -6.88
CA GLY A 119 7.04 0.91 -5.70
C GLY A 119 7.84 1.02 -4.39
N SER A 120 7.26 1.59 -3.32
CA SER A 120 7.95 1.74 -2.03
C SER A 120 8.26 0.41 -1.34
N ALA A 121 7.39 -0.60 -1.45
CA ALA A 121 7.64 -1.95 -0.93
C ALA A 121 8.86 -2.59 -1.60
N ALA A 122 8.93 -2.51 -2.94
CA ALA A 122 10.03 -3.05 -3.73
C ALA A 122 11.37 -2.37 -3.40
N ALA A 123 11.37 -1.04 -3.37
CA ALA A 123 12.57 -0.25 -3.07
C ALA A 123 13.09 -0.53 -1.64
N TYR A 124 12.19 -0.69 -0.67
CA TYR A 124 12.58 -1.06 0.68
C TYR A 124 13.14 -2.48 0.73
N PHE A 125 12.45 -3.45 0.12
CA PHE A 125 12.85 -4.85 0.17
C PHE A 125 14.20 -5.08 -0.51
N ALA A 126 14.49 -4.44 -1.64
CA ALA A 126 15.79 -4.50 -2.28
C ALA A 126 16.92 -4.02 -1.36
N LYS A 127 16.74 -2.85 -0.71
CA LYS A 127 17.69 -2.35 0.30
C LYS A 127 17.82 -3.26 1.51
N LEU A 128 16.74 -3.92 1.92
CA LEU A 128 16.76 -4.89 3.01
C LEU A 128 17.61 -6.11 2.64
N LEU A 129 17.50 -6.64 1.44
CA LEU A 129 18.33 -7.75 0.95
C LEU A 129 19.83 -7.39 0.95
N GLU A 130 20.18 -6.18 0.54
CA GLU A 130 21.55 -5.64 0.61
C GLU A 130 22.04 -5.59 2.06
N ARG A 131 21.24 -5.00 2.96
CA ARG A 131 21.56 -4.88 4.39
C ARG A 131 21.75 -6.24 5.08
N LEU A 132 21.00 -7.26 4.65
CA LEU A 132 21.12 -8.63 5.16
C LEU A 132 22.25 -9.42 4.48
N GLY A 133 22.92 -8.88 3.47
CA GLY A 133 23.99 -9.56 2.74
C GLY A 133 23.52 -10.78 1.95
N ILE A 134 22.29 -10.75 1.44
CA ILE A 134 21.68 -11.86 0.68
C ILE A 134 21.13 -11.45 -0.68
N ALA A 135 21.40 -10.23 -1.12
CA ALA A 135 20.84 -9.70 -2.36
C ALA A 135 21.15 -10.60 -3.56
N ASP A 136 22.41 -10.97 -3.78
CA ASP A 136 22.79 -11.80 -4.92
C ASP A 136 22.12 -13.17 -4.87
N ALA A 137 22.08 -13.79 -3.69
CA ALA A 137 21.50 -15.14 -3.52
C ALA A 137 19.98 -15.15 -3.74
N VAL A 138 19.27 -14.08 -3.38
CA VAL A 138 17.81 -13.96 -3.59
C VAL A 138 17.51 -13.54 -5.02
N ASN A 139 18.22 -12.54 -5.54
CA ASN A 139 18.00 -12.02 -6.89
C ASN A 139 18.26 -13.06 -7.99
N ALA A 140 19.26 -13.94 -7.80
CA ALA A 140 19.56 -15.04 -8.74
C ALA A 140 18.39 -16.02 -8.96
N LYS A 141 17.42 -16.05 -8.05
CA LYS A 141 16.23 -16.91 -8.09
C LYS A 141 14.91 -16.15 -7.94
N ALA A 142 14.94 -14.83 -8.17
CA ALA A 142 13.77 -14.01 -8.03
C ALA A 142 12.85 -14.07 -9.25
N ALA A 143 11.55 -14.20 -9.04
CA ALA A 143 10.51 -13.92 -10.02
C ALA A 143 9.92 -12.55 -9.72
N LEU A 144 10.33 -11.52 -10.48
CA LEU A 144 9.91 -10.15 -10.23
C LEU A 144 8.46 -9.91 -10.69
N GLY A 145 7.65 -9.38 -9.77
CA GLY A 145 6.29 -8.97 -10.03
C GLY A 145 6.22 -7.52 -10.53
N ARG A 146 5.22 -7.21 -11.37
CA ARG A 146 4.94 -5.83 -11.81
C ARG A 146 4.41 -4.94 -10.68
N ASN A 147 3.78 -5.54 -9.68
CA ASN A 147 3.23 -4.94 -8.47
C ASN A 147 2.96 -6.04 -7.44
N GLY A 148 2.49 -5.69 -6.24
CA GLY A 148 2.27 -6.66 -5.18
C GLY A 148 1.16 -7.67 -5.46
N HIS A 149 0.12 -7.31 -6.23
CA HIS A 149 -0.88 -8.29 -6.68
C HIS A 149 -0.23 -9.37 -7.56
N HIS A 150 0.58 -8.98 -8.54
CA HIS A 150 1.29 -9.92 -9.42
C HIS A 150 2.32 -10.77 -8.64
N VAL A 151 2.92 -10.25 -7.57
CA VAL A 151 3.74 -11.05 -6.65
C VAL A 151 2.92 -12.19 -6.04
N ALA A 152 1.71 -11.90 -5.55
CA ALA A 152 0.84 -12.91 -4.98
C ALA A 152 0.31 -13.90 -6.03
N GLU A 153 0.03 -13.45 -7.26
CA GLU A 153 -0.35 -14.32 -8.39
C GLU A 153 0.76 -15.33 -8.71
N LEU A 154 2.03 -14.90 -8.77
CA LEU A 154 3.18 -15.79 -8.98
C LEU A 154 3.37 -16.82 -7.87
N VAL A 155 2.93 -16.52 -6.64
CA VAL A 155 2.89 -17.50 -5.55
C VAL A 155 1.70 -18.44 -5.70
N ALA A 156 0.53 -17.93 -6.04
CA ALA A 156 -0.69 -18.70 -6.18
C ALA A 156 -0.57 -19.77 -7.29
N ASP A 157 0.09 -19.43 -8.42
CA ASP A 157 0.31 -20.35 -9.54
C ASP A 157 1.50 -21.28 -9.36
N GLY A 158 2.29 -21.13 -8.26
CA GLY A 158 3.43 -21.95 -7.91
C GLY A 158 4.76 -21.57 -8.59
N THR A 159 4.81 -20.46 -9.32
CA THR A 159 6.05 -19.91 -9.90
C THR A 159 7.02 -19.51 -8.79
N ALA A 160 6.52 -18.93 -7.70
CA ALA A 160 7.31 -18.59 -6.51
C ALA A 160 6.83 -19.34 -5.26
N GLU A 161 7.75 -19.65 -4.35
CA GLU A 161 7.44 -20.26 -3.05
C GLU A 161 7.08 -19.20 -2.01
N LEU A 162 7.79 -18.07 -2.04
CA LEU A 162 7.56 -16.94 -1.13
C LEU A 162 7.28 -15.68 -1.94
N GLY A 163 6.27 -14.94 -1.53
CA GLY A 163 5.98 -13.61 -2.07
C GLY A 163 6.10 -12.55 -0.98
N ILE A 164 6.78 -11.44 -1.28
CA ILE A 164 6.95 -10.33 -0.34
C ILE A 164 6.40 -9.05 -0.95
N SER A 165 5.39 -8.47 -0.32
CA SER A 165 4.81 -7.17 -0.67
C SER A 165 4.05 -6.58 0.52
N PHE A 166 3.36 -5.45 0.31
CA PHE A 166 2.41 -4.96 1.31
C PHE A 166 1.31 -5.97 1.58
N LEU A 167 0.98 -6.17 2.85
CA LEU A 167 -0.11 -7.05 3.26
C LEU A 167 -1.40 -6.75 2.50
N SER A 168 -1.71 -5.46 2.29
CA SER A 168 -2.91 -5.01 1.57
C SER A 168 -2.97 -5.45 0.10
N GLU A 169 -1.85 -5.72 -0.52
CA GLU A 169 -1.79 -6.23 -1.90
C GLU A 169 -1.88 -7.76 -1.93
N LEU A 170 -1.31 -8.43 -0.93
CA LEU A 170 -1.30 -9.89 -0.85
C LEU A 170 -2.66 -10.48 -0.48
N VAL A 171 -3.39 -9.88 0.48
CA VAL A 171 -4.70 -10.39 0.94
C VAL A 171 -5.79 -10.32 -0.13
N ALA A 172 -5.58 -9.54 -1.18
CA ALA A 172 -6.54 -9.40 -2.28
C ALA A 172 -6.57 -10.61 -3.24
N ILE A 173 -5.53 -11.46 -3.21
CA ILE A 173 -5.36 -12.55 -4.18
C ILE A 173 -5.74 -13.89 -3.55
N LYS A 174 -6.59 -14.64 -4.25
CA LYS A 174 -6.96 -16.01 -3.88
C LYS A 174 -5.81 -16.98 -4.22
N GLY A 175 -5.72 -18.07 -3.46
CA GLY A 175 -4.70 -19.10 -3.67
C GLY A 175 -3.41 -18.88 -2.91
N VAL A 176 -3.31 -17.79 -2.15
CA VAL A 176 -2.21 -17.54 -1.21
C VAL A 176 -2.70 -17.52 0.24
N ALA A 177 -1.82 -17.90 1.16
CA ALA A 177 -1.96 -17.72 2.58
C ALA A 177 -0.91 -16.71 3.07
N ILE A 178 -1.29 -15.84 4.00
CA ILE A 178 -0.34 -14.91 4.63
C ILE A 178 0.43 -15.68 5.70
N ALA A 179 1.74 -15.84 5.50
CA ALA A 179 2.63 -16.48 6.46
C ALA A 179 2.89 -15.59 7.69
N GLY A 180 2.89 -14.29 7.51
CA GLY A 180 3.05 -13.31 8.58
C GLY A 180 3.69 -12.01 8.10
N PRO A 181 3.78 -10.99 8.99
CA PRO A 181 4.56 -9.79 8.74
C PRO A 181 6.06 -10.11 8.74
N LEU A 182 6.89 -9.20 8.26
CA LEU A 182 8.34 -9.27 8.50
C LEU A 182 8.63 -9.16 10.01
N PRO A 183 9.75 -9.72 10.49
CA PRO A 183 10.22 -9.49 11.87
C PRO A 183 10.20 -7.99 12.21
N SER A 184 9.87 -7.64 13.44
CA SER A 184 9.71 -6.23 13.87
C SER A 184 10.91 -5.36 13.57
N GLU A 185 12.13 -5.91 13.70
CA GLU A 185 13.40 -5.22 13.44
C GLU A 185 13.65 -4.98 11.94
N LEU A 186 12.96 -5.73 11.09
CA LEU A 186 13.04 -5.64 9.63
C LEU A 186 11.78 -5.05 9.01
N GLN A 187 10.76 -4.75 9.82
CA GLN A 187 9.50 -4.21 9.32
C GLN A 187 9.66 -2.76 8.88
N ASN A 188 8.95 -2.41 7.84
CA ASN A 188 8.80 -1.03 7.39
C ASN A 188 7.33 -0.74 7.07
N TYR A 189 6.90 0.42 7.49
CA TYR A 189 5.54 0.89 7.23
C TYR A 189 5.57 2.07 6.26
N THR A 190 4.77 1.98 5.23
CA THR A 190 4.45 3.14 4.38
C THR A 190 3.15 3.75 4.89
N VAL A 191 3.22 4.99 5.37
CA VAL A 191 2.05 5.77 5.77
C VAL A 191 1.41 6.36 4.53
N TYR A 192 0.08 6.33 4.47
CA TYR A 192 -0.75 7.07 3.52
C TYR A 192 -1.48 8.16 4.24
N ALA A 193 -1.42 9.36 3.68
CA ALA A 193 -2.10 10.53 4.20
C ALA A 193 -3.01 11.11 3.10
N ALA A 194 -4.12 11.65 3.53
CA ALA A 194 -5.02 12.43 2.70
C ALA A 194 -4.67 13.92 2.81
N ALA A 195 -4.76 14.66 1.70
CA ALA A 195 -4.58 16.12 1.69
C ALA A 195 -5.51 16.76 0.65
N ILE A 196 -5.93 17.98 0.90
CA ILE A 196 -6.88 18.73 0.07
C ILE A 196 -6.10 19.67 -0.85
N PRO A 197 -6.22 19.55 -2.19
CA PRO A 197 -5.66 20.53 -3.14
C PRO A 197 -6.24 21.92 -2.95
N SER A 198 -5.39 22.97 -2.98
CA SER A 198 -5.80 24.37 -2.83
C SER A 198 -6.74 24.83 -3.96
N ALA A 199 -6.58 24.28 -5.17
CA ALA A 199 -7.40 24.59 -6.33
C ALA A 199 -8.73 23.81 -6.40
N GLY A 200 -8.97 22.87 -5.48
CA GLY A 200 -10.22 22.09 -5.39
C GLY A 200 -11.41 22.99 -5.07
N GLN A 201 -12.60 22.57 -5.49
CA GLN A 201 -13.84 23.32 -5.26
C GLN A 201 -14.68 22.76 -4.09
N ALA A 202 -14.40 21.55 -3.65
CA ALA A 202 -15.19 20.77 -2.68
C ALA A 202 -14.45 20.58 -1.34
N HIS A 203 -13.88 21.67 -0.79
CA HIS A 203 -13.03 21.59 0.42
C HIS A 203 -13.76 21.07 1.66
N GLU A 204 -15.04 21.41 1.83
CA GLU A 204 -15.82 20.95 2.99
C GLU A 204 -16.13 19.46 2.88
N GLU A 205 -16.57 19.02 1.70
CA GLU A 205 -16.85 17.60 1.45
C GLU A 205 -15.58 16.75 1.53
N ALA A 206 -14.44 17.28 1.05
CA ALA A 206 -13.13 16.63 1.19
C ALA A 206 -12.71 16.49 2.66
N ARG A 207 -12.93 17.52 3.51
CA ARG A 207 -12.74 17.42 4.97
C ARG A 207 -13.67 16.37 5.58
N GLY A 208 -14.93 16.36 5.17
CA GLY A 208 -15.91 15.35 5.58
C GLY A 208 -15.45 13.94 5.23
N LEU A 209 -14.90 13.74 4.02
CA LEU A 209 -14.35 12.45 3.61
C LEU A 209 -13.13 12.06 4.44
N ILE A 210 -12.18 12.97 4.71
CA ILE A 210 -11.04 12.70 5.60
C ILE A 210 -11.51 12.27 6.99
N ALA A 211 -12.45 12.99 7.59
CA ALA A 211 -13.02 12.64 8.88
C ALA A 211 -13.70 11.26 8.85
N PHE A 212 -14.38 10.94 7.76
CA PHE A 212 -15.00 9.62 7.57
C PHE A 212 -13.98 8.48 7.49
N LEU A 213 -12.85 8.70 6.80
CA LEU A 213 -11.77 7.72 6.65
C LEU A 213 -11.02 7.47 7.96
N THR A 214 -10.98 8.47 8.86
CA THR A 214 -10.23 8.39 10.13
C THR A 214 -11.12 8.10 11.34
N ARG A 215 -12.43 7.92 11.15
CA ARG A 215 -13.36 7.58 12.24
C ARG A 215 -13.07 6.17 12.78
N PRO A 216 -13.35 5.88 14.08
CA PRO A 216 -13.13 4.57 14.67
C PRO A 216 -13.82 3.41 13.93
N GLU A 217 -15.00 3.66 13.36
CA GLU A 217 -15.79 2.67 12.61
C GLU A 217 -15.11 2.21 11.32
N ALA A 218 -14.19 3.02 10.76
CA ALA A 218 -13.41 2.65 9.59
C ALA A 218 -12.29 1.63 9.90
N ASP A 219 -11.89 1.49 11.17
CA ASP A 219 -10.76 0.65 11.60
C ASP A 219 -10.89 -0.81 11.12
N ALA A 220 -12.08 -1.38 11.26
CA ALA A 220 -12.32 -2.76 10.85
C ALA A 220 -12.15 -2.95 9.33
N THR A 221 -12.56 -1.95 8.53
CA THR A 221 -12.39 -1.97 7.08
C THR A 221 -10.92 -1.85 6.68
N TRP A 222 -10.15 -0.96 7.35
CA TRP A 222 -8.72 -0.84 7.13
C TRP A 222 -7.99 -2.16 7.42
N ARG A 223 -8.23 -2.76 8.60
CA ARG A 223 -7.58 -4.03 8.99
C ARG A 223 -7.96 -5.20 8.09
N ALA A 224 -9.22 -5.31 7.69
CA ALA A 224 -9.66 -6.34 6.76
C ALA A 224 -8.99 -6.24 5.38
N ALA A 225 -8.56 -5.04 5.00
CA ALA A 225 -7.81 -4.78 3.78
C ALA A 225 -6.28 -4.87 3.97
N GLY A 226 -5.78 -5.38 5.10
CA GLY A 226 -4.35 -5.53 5.36
C GLY A 226 -3.62 -4.21 5.66
N LEU A 227 -4.34 -3.19 6.12
CA LEU A 227 -3.78 -1.90 6.53
C LEU A 227 -4.01 -1.66 8.02
N GLU A 228 -3.13 -0.90 8.64
CA GLU A 228 -3.31 -0.43 10.00
C GLU A 228 -3.83 1.02 9.97
N PRO A 229 -4.99 1.32 10.60
CA PRO A 229 -5.45 2.69 10.69
C PRO A 229 -4.46 3.53 11.48
N THR A 230 -4.24 4.77 11.03
CA THR A 230 -3.50 5.79 11.78
C THR A 230 -4.47 6.87 12.24
N ARG A 231 -4.24 7.38 13.45
CA ARG A 231 -4.99 8.50 13.99
C ARG A 231 -4.08 9.70 14.17
N PRO A 232 -4.61 10.91 13.97
CA PRO A 232 -3.87 12.13 14.27
C PRO A 232 -3.40 12.20 15.70
#